data_b2d810681049376649f7a85bd51bfa91
#
_entry.id   b2d810681049376649f7a85bd51bfa91
#
_cell.length_a   1.000
_cell.length_b   1.000
_cell.length_c   1.000
_cell.angle_alpha   90.00
_cell.angle_beta   90.00
_cell.angle_gamma   90.00
#
_symmetry.space_group_name_H-M   'P 1'
#
loop_
_entity.id
_entity.type
_entity.pdbx_description
1 polymer ?
#
loop_
_entity_poly.entity_id
_entity_poly.type
_entity_poly.pdbx_seq_one_letter_code
_entity_poly.pdbx_strand_id
1 'polypeptide(L)'
;MEQALIRSLMNKDFYDDHRGIRCPDKLFTKDMRKIKNSVDYAMQQYDRTVTPDEVEVLFMANNPTLTTAQKQAYGDLFTRIKKESPLGNDVA
;
A
#
# COMPACT_ATOMS: atom_id res chain seq x y z
N MET A 1 12.78 -0.41 1.30
CA MET A 1 12.25 -1.81 1.29
C MET A 1 10.74 -1.85 1.56
N GLU A 2 10.28 -1.16 2.59
CA GLU A 2 8.84 -1.14 2.91
C GLU A 2 7.98 -0.62 1.76
N GLN A 3 8.39 0.48 1.14
CA GLN A 3 7.64 1.08 0.04
C GLN A 3 7.56 0.13 -1.16
N ALA A 4 8.65 -0.56 -1.48
CA ALA A 4 8.67 -1.51 -2.59
C ALA A 4 7.74 -2.69 -2.32
N LEU A 5 7.70 -3.18 -1.08
CA LEU A 5 6.81 -4.27 -0.72
C LEU A 5 5.35 -3.85 -0.80
N ILE A 6 5.02 -2.67 -0.28
CA ILE A 6 3.66 -2.13 -0.38
C ILE A 6 3.26 -1.95 -1.83
N ARG A 7 4.16 -1.42 -2.67
CA ARG A 7 3.89 -1.24 -4.09
C ARG A 7 3.62 -2.58 -4.78
N SER A 8 4.38 -3.61 -4.41
CA SER A 8 4.20 -4.96 -4.95
C SER A 8 2.85 -5.55 -4.56
N LEU A 9 2.41 -5.32 -3.33
CA LEU A 9 1.14 -5.83 -2.84
C LEU A 9 -0.07 -5.21 -3.56
N MET A 10 0.12 -4.12 -4.27
CA MET A 10 -0.94 -3.52 -5.07
C MET A 10 -1.19 -4.29 -6.37
N ASN A 11 -0.28 -5.16 -6.77
CA ASN A 11 -0.47 -6.07 -7.90
C ASN A 11 -1.23 -7.30 -7.41
N LYS A 12 -2.34 -7.63 -8.07
CA LYS A 12 -3.21 -8.72 -7.60
C LYS A 12 -2.50 -10.06 -7.59
N ASP A 13 -1.73 -10.37 -8.63
CA ASP A 13 -1.03 -11.66 -8.70
C ASP A 13 -0.01 -11.79 -7.58
N PHE A 14 0.75 -10.74 -7.33
CA PHE A 14 1.70 -10.72 -6.22
C PHE A 14 0.98 -10.83 -4.88
N TYR A 15 -0.10 -10.11 -4.72
CA TYR A 15 -0.90 -10.14 -3.50
C TYR A 15 -1.44 -11.54 -3.22
N ASP A 16 -2.02 -12.18 -4.24
CA ASP A 16 -2.59 -13.52 -4.09
C ASP A 16 -1.50 -14.56 -3.77
N ASP A 17 -0.33 -14.43 -4.36
CA ASP A 17 0.80 -15.33 -4.09
C ASP A 17 1.33 -15.19 -2.68
N HIS A 18 1.22 -14.00 -2.09
CA HIS A 18 1.82 -13.69 -0.79
C HIS A 18 0.81 -13.50 0.33
N ARG A 19 -0.47 -13.65 0.08
CA ARG A 19 -1.49 -13.42 1.11
C ARG A 19 -1.44 -14.45 2.24
N GLY A 20 -0.91 -15.63 1.98
CA GLY A 20 -0.72 -16.65 3.00
C GLY A 20 0.56 -16.48 3.80
N ILE A 21 1.44 -15.59 3.36
CA ILE A 21 2.68 -15.28 4.04
C ILE A 21 2.38 -14.15 5.02
N ARG A 22 2.51 -14.44 6.31
CA ARG A 22 2.38 -13.39 7.30
C ARG A 22 3.57 -12.47 7.18
N CYS A 23 3.36 -11.29 6.63
CA CYS A 23 4.33 -10.23 6.78
C CYS A 23 4.36 -9.88 8.26
N PRO A 24 5.48 -10.11 8.97
CA PRO A 24 5.54 -9.70 10.37
C PRO A 24 5.27 -8.21 10.46
N ASP A 25 4.36 -7.82 11.34
CA ASP A 25 4.07 -6.41 11.57
C ASP A 25 5.34 -5.62 11.90
N LYS A 26 6.36 -6.30 12.38
CA LYS A 26 7.64 -5.70 12.71
C LYS A 26 8.40 -5.14 11.51
N LEU A 27 8.07 -5.60 10.29
CA LEU A 27 8.71 -5.11 9.08
C LEU A 27 8.19 -3.75 8.64
N PHE A 28 7.07 -3.33 9.19
CA PHE A 28 6.45 -2.06 8.79
C PHE A 28 6.42 -1.10 9.96
N THR A 29 6.68 0.18 9.67
CA THR A 29 6.38 1.24 10.61
C THR A 29 4.87 1.31 10.83
N LYS A 30 4.47 2.02 11.88
CA LYS A 30 3.04 2.18 12.19
C LYS A 30 2.27 2.77 11.00
N ASP A 31 2.86 3.77 10.35
CA ASP A 31 2.21 4.44 9.22
C ASP A 31 2.12 3.52 8.00
N MET A 32 3.17 2.76 7.73
CA MET A 32 3.18 1.82 6.61
C MET A 32 2.19 0.68 6.82
N ARG A 33 1.99 0.24 8.06
CA ARG A 33 0.95 -0.76 8.36
C ARG A 33 -0.44 -0.26 8.05
N LYS A 34 -0.70 1.01 8.33
CA LYS A 34 -2.00 1.62 7.99
C LYS A 34 -2.23 1.64 6.50
N ILE A 35 -1.19 1.96 5.73
CA ILE A 35 -1.27 1.95 4.27
C ILE A 35 -1.48 0.51 3.77
N LYS A 36 -0.74 -0.46 4.33
CA LYS A 36 -0.89 -1.86 3.97
C LYS A 36 -2.32 -2.35 4.23
N ASN A 37 -2.92 -1.94 5.34
CA ASN A 37 -4.31 -2.28 5.64
C ASN A 37 -5.27 -1.71 4.59
N SER A 38 -4.97 -0.54 4.06
CA SER A 38 -5.77 0.04 2.96
C SER A 38 -5.60 -0.75 1.67
N VAL A 39 -4.40 -1.28 1.41
CA VAL A 39 -4.17 -2.17 0.27
C VAL A 39 -5.02 -3.44 0.42
N ASP A 40 -5.01 -4.05 1.60
CA ASP A 40 -5.83 -5.23 1.88
C ASP A 40 -7.31 -4.94 1.63
N TYR A 41 -7.79 -3.81 2.11
CA TYR A 41 -9.18 -3.38 1.91
C TYR A 41 -9.49 -3.22 0.43
N ALA A 42 -8.60 -2.56 -0.31
CA ALA A 42 -8.80 -2.34 -1.74
C ALA A 42 -8.85 -3.66 -2.50
N MET A 43 -7.98 -4.61 -2.16
CA MET A 43 -7.98 -5.93 -2.79
C MET A 43 -9.28 -6.68 -2.53
N GLN A 44 -9.82 -6.57 -1.31
CA GLN A 44 -11.10 -7.21 -0.97
C GLN A 44 -12.28 -6.57 -1.71
N GLN A 45 -12.24 -5.25 -1.89
CA GLN A 45 -13.34 -4.52 -2.52
C GLN A 45 -13.33 -4.67 -4.04
N TYR A 46 -12.18 -4.59 -4.66
CA TYR A 46 -12.07 -4.53 -6.11
C TYR A 46 -11.69 -5.85 -6.75
N ASP A 47 -11.04 -6.74 -6.02
CA ASP A 47 -10.58 -8.05 -6.50
C ASP A 47 -9.78 -7.94 -7.79
N ARG A 48 -8.92 -6.93 -7.87
CA ARG A 48 -8.06 -6.66 -9.02
C ARG A 48 -6.84 -5.86 -8.58
N THR A 49 -5.85 -5.77 -9.48
CA THR A 49 -4.71 -4.88 -9.27
C THR A 49 -5.19 -3.46 -9.04
N VAL A 50 -4.65 -2.81 -8.04
CA VAL A 50 -4.99 -1.42 -7.71
C VAL A 50 -3.78 -0.54 -7.91
N THR A 51 -4.02 0.74 -8.17
CA THR A 51 -2.97 1.74 -8.31
C THR A 51 -2.71 2.43 -6.96
N PRO A 52 -1.51 2.99 -6.77
CA PRO A 52 -1.26 3.79 -5.56
C PRO A 52 -2.26 4.93 -5.39
N ASP A 53 -2.70 5.56 -6.48
CA ASP A 53 -3.69 6.63 -6.41
C ASP A 53 -5.03 6.13 -5.86
N GLU A 54 -5.47 4.96 -6.30
CA GLU A 54 -6.71 4.35 -5.79
C GLU A 54 -6.61 4.05 -4.31
N VAL A 55 -5.48 3.51 -3.87
CA VAL A 55 -5.26 3.20 -2.45
C VAL A 55 -5.21 4.48 -1.64
N GLU A 56 -4.57 5.53 -2.16
CA GLU A 56 -4.50 6.82 -1.47
C GLU A 56 -5.89 7.40 -1.25
N VAL A 57 -6.75 7.38 -2.28
CA VAL A 57 -8.12 7.88 -2.16
C VAL A 57 -8.88 7.10 -1.10
N LEU A 58 -8.78 5.77 -1.12
CA LEU A 58 -9.44 4.93 -0.12
C LEU A 58 -8.92 5.21 1.28
N PHE A 59 -7.60 5.33 1.42
CA PHE A 59 -6.97 5.62 2.70
C PHE A 59 -7.49 6.92 3.29
N MET A 60 -7.54 7.98 2.48
CA MET A 60 -8.01 9.27 2.94
C MET A 60 -9.51 9.24 3.30
N ALA A 61 -10.29 8.52 2.51
CA ALA A 61 -11.72 8.38 2.76
C ALA A 61 -12.00 7.61 4.06
N ASN A 62 -11.19 6.62 4.37
CA ASN A 62 -11.36 5.81 5.59
C ASN A 62 -10.74 6.46 6.83
N ASN A 63 -10.02 7.57 6.67
CA ASN A 63 -9.39 8.28 7.78
C ASN A 63 -9.71 9.76 7.74
N PRO A 64 -11.01 10.13 7.87
CA PRO A 64 -11.43 11.52 7.71
C PRO A 64 -10.98 12.44 8.85
N THR A 65 -10.50 11.87 9.96
CA THR A 65 -10.07 12.65 11.12
C THR A 65 -8.60 13.03 11.09
N LEU A 66 -7.88 12.68 10.03
CA LEU A 66 -6.48 13.06 9.90
C LEU A 66 -6.33 14.57 9.85
N THR A 67 -5.32 15.09 10.58
CA THR A 67 -4.98 16.50 10.49
C THR A 67 -4.35 16.81 9.12
N THR A 68 -4.27 18.10 8.79
CA THR A 68 -3.62 18.52 7.53
C THR A 68 -2.17 18.04 7.49
N ALA A 69 -1.44 18.14 8.61
CA ALA A 69 -0.07 17.68 8.67
C ALA A 69 0.04 16.17 8.44
N GLN A 70 -0.89 15.39 9.02
CA GLN A 70 -0.92 13.93 8.82
C GLN A 70 -1.23 13.58 7.37
N LYS A 71 -2.20 14.25 6.77
CA LYS A 71 -2.55 14.04 5.36
C LYS A 71 -1.36 14.30 4.46
N GLN A 72 -0.61 15.36 4.73
CA GLN A 72 0.58 15.70 3.96
C GLN A 72 1.66 14.63 4.12
N ALA A 73 1.89 14.17 5.36
CA ALA A 73 2.89 13.13 5.62
C ALA A 73 2.54 11.83 4.89
N TYR A 74 1.28 11.40 4.93
CA TYR A 74 0.84 10.21 4.19
C TYR A 74 0.91 10.42 2.69
N GLY A 75 0.57 11.62 2.21
CA GLY A 75 0.72 11.95 0.80
C GLY A 75 2.15 11.80 0.32
N ASP A 76 3.12 12.22 1.13
CA ASP A 76 4.54 12.04 0.82
C ASP A 76 4.92 10.56 0.77
N LEU A 77 4.39 9.75 1.69
CA LEU A 77 4.62 8.30 1.66
C LEU A 77 4.05 7.66 0.39
N PHE A 78 2.84 8.04 0.00
CA PHE A 78 2.25 7.53 -1.25
C PHE A 78 3.06 7.98 -2.46
N THR A 79 3.58 9.19 -2.46
CA THR A 79 4.46 9.67 -3.55
C THR A 79 5.70 8.78 -3.67
N ARG A 80 6.30 8.42 -2.53
CA ARG A 80 7.46 7.51 -2.53
C ARG A 80 7.08 6.13 -3.04
N ILE A 81 5.92 5.62 -2.63
CA ILE A 81 5.41 4.32 -3.09
C ILE A 81 5.21 4.33 -4.60
N LYS A 82 4.67 5.42 -5.15
CA LYS A 82 4.46 5.55 -6.59
C LYS A 82 5.75 5.48 -7.38
N LYS A 83 6.85 5.95 -6.79
CA LYS A 83 8.17 5.95 -7.44
C LYS A 83 8.87 4.60 -7.35
N GLU A 84 8.42 3.71 -6.46
CA GLU A 84 9.04 2.41 -6.29
C GLU A 84 8.61 1.45 -7.39
N SER A 85 9.54 0.62 -7.84
CA SER A 85 9.21 -0.49 -8.73
C SER A 85 8.71 -1.67 -7.91
N PRO A 86 7.64 -2.35 -8.34
CA PRO A 86 7.18 -3.54 -7.65
C PRO A 86 8.26 -4.62 -7.62
N LEU A 87 8.35 -5.32 -6.50
CA LEU A 87 9.25 -6.47 -6.38
C LEU A 87 8.81 -7.56 -7.37
N GLY A 88 9.78 -8.20 -8.02
CA GLY A 88 9.47 -9.22 -9.01
C GLY A 88 9.10 -8.68 -10.38
N ASN A 89 9.09 -7.37 -10.55
CA ASN A 89 8.83 -6.71 -11.82
C ASN A 89 10.13 -6.25 -12.47
N ASP A 90 11.20 -6.91 -12.18
CA ASP A 90 12.54 -6.61 -12.66
C ASP A 90 12.89 -7.36 -13.93
N VAL A 91 11.91 -7.92 -14.55
CA VAL A 91 12.09 -8.72 -15.75
C VAL A 91 12.05 -7.80 -16.94
N ALA A 92 12.89 -6.91 -16.98
CA ALA A 92 12.94 -6.05 -18.15
C ALA A 92 13.89 -6.61 -19.19
#